data_b0ab05ff3158f41a51740234ee2261f7
#
_entry.id   b0ab05ff3158f41a51740234ee2261f7
#
_cell.length_a   1.000
_cell.length_b   1.000
_cell.length_c   1.000
_cell.angle_alpha   90.00
_cell.angle_beta   90.00
_cell.angle_gamma   90.00
#
_symmetry.space_group_name_H-M   'P 1'
#
loop_
_entity.id
_entity.type
_entity.pdbx_description
1 polymer ?
#
loop_
_entity_poly.entity_id
_entity_poly.type
_entity_poly.pdbx_seq_one_letter_code
_entity_poly.pdbx_strand_id
1 'polypeptide(L)'
;MLVWLHGGGYFAGSSIEQIAYEGETWPPGELRRWVSINRPGLNILGYLDLSDFGAEYANSGNAGGDDIIAALRWVRDNIAAFGGDPGNVTVFGQSGGGAKVTTLLQTPAADGLFHKGIVMSGVLGRLADCTGSGRDCAEALMAELGAADIAALETVPYAALAAAYNKVAPALKAAGKNTGCAPHPNAFLSG
;
A
#
# COMPACT_ATOMS: atom_id res chain seq x y z
N MET A 1 -7.57 20.59 1.49
CA MET A 1 -7.66 19.21 2.03
C MET A 1 -6.29 18.57 2.01
N LEU A 2 -5.82 17.98 3.10
CA LEU A 2 -4.57 17.21 3.15
C LEU A 2 -4.85 15.73 3.41
N VAL A 3 -4.19 14.84 2.68
CA VAL A 3 -4.28 13.39 2.84
C VAL A 3 -2.90 12.85 3.14
N TRP A 4 -2.72 12.28 4.34
CA TRP A 4 -1.45 11.72 4.81
C TRP A 4 -1.33 10.26 4.43
N LEU A 5 -0.16 9.89 3.90
CA LEU A 5 0.29 8.51 3.67
C LEU A 5 1.48 8.22 4.60
N HIS A 6 1.30 7.27 5.51
CA HIS A 6 2.34 6.93 6.49
C HIS A 6 3.57 6.27 5.86
N GLY A 7 4.71 6.38 6.55
CA GLY A 7 5.98 5.75 6.18
C GLY A 7 6.04 4.25 6.45
N GLY A 8 7.25 3.71 6.56
CA GLY A 8 7.48 2.27 6.81
C GLY A 8 7.58 1.43 5.54
N GLY A 9 7.96 2.03 4.42
CA GLY A 9 8.03 1.36 3.12
C GLY A 9 6.64 0.95 2.63
N TYR A 10 6.56 -0.22 2.00
CA TYR A 10 5.32 -0.88 1.61
C TYR A 10 4.99 -2.07 2.51
N PHE A 11 5.71 -2.25 3.61
CA PHE A 11 5.65 -3.47 4.42
C PHE A 11 5.37 -3.24 5.91
N ALA A 12 5.45 -2.02 6.42
CA ALA A 12 5.18 -1.70 7.83
C ALA A 12 4.58 -0.31 7.98
N GLY A 13 4.17 0.03 9.20
CA GLY A 13 3.68 1.35 9.56
C GLY A 13 2.18 1.41 9.80
N SER A 14 1.78 2.53 10.37
CA SER A 14 0.38 2.84 10.66
C SER A 14 0.20 4.36 10.72
N SER A 15 -1.02 4.83 10.48
CA SER A 15 -1.37 6.24 10.61
C SER A 15 -1.57 6.70 12.06
N ILE A 16 -1.48 5.79 13.02
CA ILE A 16 -1.65 6.07 14.46
C ILE A 16 -0.34 5.94 15.27
N GLU A 17 0.80 5.78 14.59
CA GLU A 17 2.10 5.61 15.27
C GLU A 17 2.61 6.88 15.95
N GLN A 18 2.23 8.04 15.45
CA GLN A 18 2.70 9.32 15.93
C GLN A 18 1.55 10.31 16.08
N ILE A 19 1.56 11.07 17.15
CA ILE A 19 0.58 12.14 17.44
C ILE A 19 0.51 13.15 16.29
N ALA A 20 1.62 13.44 15.63
CA ALA A 20 1.67 14.32 14.46
C ALA A 20 0.79 13.87 13.28
N TYR A 21 0.39 12.60 13.24
CA TYR A 21 -0.48 12.06 12.19
C TYR A 21 -1.97 12.32 12.46
N GLU A 22 -2.35 12.78 13.66
CA GLU A 22 -3.74 13.06 14.02
C GLU A 22 -4.26 14.41 13.47
N GLY A 23 -3.36 15.30 13.04
CA GLY A 23 -3.72 16.60 12.49
C GLY A 23 -4.23 17.63 13.49
N GLU A 24 -4.45 17.28 14.75
CA GLU A 24 -4.92 18.19 15.80
C GLU A 24 -3.84 19.20 16.24
N THR A 25 -2.57 18.85 16.05
CA THR A 25 -1.42 19.68 16.42
C THR A 25 -1.18 20.88 15.50
N TRP A 26 -1.96 21.01 14.42
CA TRP A 26 -1.84 22.11 13.48
C TRP A 26 -2.60 23.34 13.97
N PRO A 27 -2.08 24.57 13.74
CA PRO A 27 -2.74 25.79 14.21
C PRO A 27 -4.19 25.89 13.76
N PRO A 28 -5.13 26.25 14.65
CA PRO A 28 -6.52 26.45 14.27
C PRO A 28 -6.64 27.52 13.18
N GLY A 29 -7.31 27.17 12.08
CA GLY A 29 -7.63 28.11 10.99
C GLY A 29 -6.80 28.00 9.73
N GLU A 30 -5.61 27.38 9.75
CA GLU A 30 -4.75 27.27 8.56
C GLU A 30 -4.97 25.98 7.76
N LEU A 31 -5.28 24.87 8.43
CA LEU A 31 -5.59 23.59 7.80
C LEU A 31 -6.99 23.14 8.14
N ARG A 32 -7.88 23.25 7.18
CA ARG A 32 -9.30 23.01 7.45
C ARG A 32 -9.70 21.55 7.51
N ARG A 33 -8.95 20.63 6.91
CA ARG A 33 -9.28 19.19 6.95
C ARG A 33 -8.05 18.33 6.69
N TRP A 34 -7.87 17.34 7.52
CA TRP A 34 -6.85 16.32 7.47
C TRP A 34 -7.49 14.95 7.43
N VAL A 35 -7.00 14.07 6.58
CA VAL A 35 -7.35 12.65 6.55
C VAL A 35 -6.07 11.84 6.52
N SER A 36 -6.01 10.83 7.37
CA SER A 36 -4.93 9.85 7.36
C SER A 36 -5.46 8.53 6.84
N ILE A 37 -4.81 7.96 5.83
CA ILE A 37 -5.18 6.64 5.31
C ILE A 37 -4.57 5.60 6.25
N ASN A 38 -5.43 4.89 6.98
CA ASN A 38 -5.04 4.14 8.17
C ASN A 38 -4.50 2.73 7.86
N ARG A 39 -4.91 2.09 6.78
CA ARG A 39 -4.53 0.70 6.48
C ARG A 39 -4.54 0.43 4.98
N PRO A 40 -3.62 0.99 4.19
CA PRO A 40 -3.37 0.37 2.90
C PRO A 40 -2.82 -1.04 3.17
N GLY A 41 -3.22 -2.02 2.41
CA GLY A 41 -2.61 -3.34 2.46
C GLY A 41 -1.09 -3.21 2.41
N LEU A 42 -0.40 -3.86 3.34
CA LEU A 42 1.06 -3.80 3.46
C LEU A 42 1.65 -5.19 3.34
N ASN A 43 2.94 -5.26 2.95
CA ASN A 43 3.65 -6.52 2.83
C ASN A 43 2.93 -7.48 1.89
N ILE A 44 2.91 -8.78 2.19
CA ILE A 44 2.22 -9.79 1.39
C ILE A 44 0.71 -9.53 1.24
N LEU A 45 0.09 -8.85 2.19
CA LEU A 45 -1.34 -8.53 2.13
C LEU A 45 -1.67 -7.44 1.10
N GLY A 46 -0.68 -6.67 0.66
CA GLY A 46 -0.91 -5.56 -0.25
C GLY A 46 -0.10 -5.63 -1.54
N TYR A 47 0.98 -6.43 -1.57
CA TYR A 47 1.96 -6.36 -2.64
C TYR A 47 2.52 -7.72 -3.09
N LEU A 48 1.98 -8.84 -2.62
CA LEU A 48 2.37 -10.14 -3.15
C LEU A 48 1.65 -10.41 -4.46
N ASP A 49 2.39 -10.57 -5.54
CA ASP A 49 1.83 -10.92 -6.85
C ASP A 49 1.43 -12.40 -6.90
N LEU A 50 0.13 -12.63 -6.94
CA LEU A 50 -0.51 -13.94 -7.02
C LEU A 50 -1.15 -14.18 -8.39
N SER A 51 -0.86 -13.36 -9.40
CA SER A 51 -1.48 -13.43 -10.74
C SER A 51 -1.30 -14.79 -11.43
N ASP A 52 -0.26 -15.54 -11.06
CA ASP A 52 -0.02 -16.90 -11.53
C ASP A 52 -1.04 -17.95 -11.04
N PHE A 53 -1.84 -17.62 -10.03
CA PHE A 53 -2.79 -18.56 -9.41
C PHE A 53 -4.23 -18.39 -9.91
N GLY A 54 -4.53 -17.33 -10.64
CA GLY A 54 -5.85 -17.11 -11.20
C GLY A 54 -6.08 -15.66 -11.65
N ALA A 55 -7.04 -15.47 -12.53
CA ALA A 55 -7.39 -14.14 -13.05
C ALA A 55 -7.94 -13.20 -11.96
N GLU A 56 -8.55 -13.74 -10.93
CA GLU A 56 -9.04 -13.02 -9.76
C GLU A 56 -7.92 -12.36 -8.96
N TYR A 57 -6.68 -12.87 -9.09
CA TYR A 57 -5.48 -12.35 -8.42
C TYR A 57 -4.65 -11.41 -9.30
N ALA A 58 -5.13 -11.05 -10.48
CA ALA A 58 -4.36 -10.29 -11.49
C ALA A 58 -3.77 -8.96 -10.96
N ASN A 59 -4.41 -8.33 -9.97
CA ASN A 59 -3.95 -7.08 -9.35
C ASN A 59 -3.45 -7.24 -7.91
N SER A 60 -3.29 -8.46 -7.41
CA SER A 60 -2.90 -8.72 -6.02
C SER A 60 -1.58 -8.04 -5.61
N GLY A 61 -0.63 -7.93 -6.54
CA GLY A 61 0.64 -7.23 -6.33
C GLY A 61 0.51 -5.71 -6.11
N ASN A 62 -0.69 -5.13 -6.24
CA ASN A 62 -0.98 -3.70 -6.07
C ASN A 62 -2.21 -3.43 -5.18
N ALA A 63 -2.72 -4.42 -4.46
CA ALA A 63 -3.89 -4.25 -3.60
C ALA A 63 -3.74 -3.10 -2.60
N GLY A 64 -2.54 -2.89 -2.05
CA GLY A 64 -2.27 -1.73 -1.19
C GLY A 64 -2.34 -0.38 -1.91
N GLY A 65 -2.06 -0.33 -3.21
CA GLY A 65 -2.29 0.83 -4.06
C GLY A 65 -3.78 1.06 -4.32
N ASP A 66 -4.53 0.01 -4.58
CA ASP A 66 -5.98 0.06 -4.75
C ASP A 66 -6.69 0.59 -3.50
N ASP A 67 -6.25 0.21 -2.31
CA ASP A 67 -6.76 0.74 -1.05
C ASP A 67 -6.58 2.26 -0.95
N ILE A 68 -5.44 2.78 -1.38
CA ILE A 68 -5.18 4.23 -1.38
C ILE A 68 -6.10 4.92 -2.39
N ILE A 69 -6.27 4.35 -3.57
CA ILE A 69 -7.17 4.88 -4.60
C ILE A 69 -8.63 4.85 -4.12
N ALA A 70 -9.06 3.77 -3.47
CA ALA A 70 -10.38 3.67 -2.88
C ALA A 70 -10.61 4.75 -1.82
N ALA A 71 -9.61 5.00 -0.96
CA ALA A 71 -9.67 6.06 0.03
C ALA A 71 -9.75 7.46 -0.62
N LEU A 72 -8.99 7.71 -1.69
CA LEU A 72 -9.06 8.99 -2.41
C LEU A 72 -10.40 9.18 -3.13
N ARG A 73 -10.99 8.12 -3.68
CA ARG A 73 -12.37 8.15 -4.23
C ARG A 73 -13.37 8.49 -3.14
N TRP A 74 -13.23 7.89 -1.95
CA TRP A 74 -14.07 8.23 -0.81
C TRP A 74 -13.93 9.72 -0.43
N VAL A 75 -12.70 10.25 -0.40
CA VAL A 75 -12.45 11.68 -0.15
C VAL A 75 -13.16 12.54 -1.20
N ARG A 76 -13.02 12.23 -2.48
CA ARG A 76 -13.71 12.96 -3.56
C ARG A 76 -15.22 13.00 -3.36
N ASP A 77 -15.81 11.88 -3.00
CA ASP A 77 -17.27 11.70 -2.97
C ASP A 77 -17.89 12.22 -1.66
N ASN A 78 -17.13 12.30 -0.56
CA ASN A 78 -17.71 12.55 0.76
C ASN A 78 -17.13 13.78 1.50
N ILE A 79 -15.91 14.23 1.18
CA ILE A 79 -15.21 15.17 2.05
C ILE A 79 -15.88 16.55 2.15
N ALA A 80 -16.70 16.92 1.18
CA ALA A 80 -17.49 18.15 1.22
C ALA A 80 -18.46 18.20 2.41
N ALA A 81 -19.07 17.06 2.78
CA ALA A 81 -19.93 16.94 3.94
C ALA A 81 -19.20 17.21 5.27
N PHE A 82 -17.88 17.02 5.28
CA PHE A 82 -17.00 17.32 6.41
C PHE A 82 -16.34 18.71 6.31
N GLY A 83 -16.77 19.54 5.34
CA GLY A 83 -16.24 20.89 5.11
C GLY A 83 -14.86 20.90 4.43
N GLY A 84 -14.45 19.81 3.80
CA GLY A 84 -13.28 19.74 2.91
C GLY A 84 -13.65 20.17 1.49
N ASP A 85 -12.64 20.48 0.70
CA ASP A 85 -12.78 20.81 -0.73
C ASP A 85 -12.24 19.66 -1.57
N PRO A 86 -13.11 18.88 -2.25
CA PRO A 86 -12.68 17.78 -3.11
C PRO A 86 -11.93 18.26 -4.35
N GLY A 87 -12.09 19.53 -4.76
CA GLY A 87 -11.35 20.18 -5.84
C GLY A 87 -9.96 20.69 -5.43
N ASN A 88 -9.54 20.54 -4.18
CA ASN A 88 -8.25 20.99 -3.68
C ASN A 88 -7.64 19.99 -2.69
N VAL A 89 -7.34 18.80 -3.19
CA VAL A 89 -6.75 17.69 -2.42
C VAL A 89 -5.24 17.66 -2.63
N THR A 90 -4.49 17.66 -1.54
CA THR A 90 -3.04 17.46 -1.54
C THR A 90 -2.72 16.13 -0.85
N VAL A 91 -2.09 15.20 -1.54
CA VAL A 91 -1.54 13.98 -0.94
C VAL A 91 -0.11 14.24 -0.50
N PHE A 92 0.29 13.71 0.66
CA PHE A 92 1.66 13.89 1.14
C PHE A 92 2.07 12.73 2.04
N GLY A 93 3.38 12.47 2.09
CA GLY A 93 3.91 11.37 2.87
C GLY A 93 5.42 11.42 3.02
N GLN A 94 5.93 10.75 4.04
CA GLN A 94 7.34 10.67 4.37
C GLN A 94 7.86 9.25 4.18
N SER A 95 9.12 9.09 3.71
CA SER A 95 9.74 7.79 3.48
C SER A 95 8.89 6.91 2.55
N GLY A 96 8.44 5.74 3.00
CA GLY A 96 7.50 4.89 2.25
C GLY A 96 6.19 5.59 1.87
N GLY A 97 5.72 6.55 2.68
CA GLY A 97 4.58 7.41 2.34
C GLY A 97 4.89 8.32 1.16
N GLY A 98 6.09 8.89 1.11
CA GLY A 98 6.55 9.66 -0.05
C GLY A 98 6.68 8.78 -1.30
N ALA A 99 7.14 7.54 -1.17
CA ALA A 99 7.17 6.56 -2.26
C ALA A 99 5.76 6.23 -2.77
N LYS A 100 4.78 6.08 -1.88
CA LYS A 100 3.36 5.90 -2.24
C LYS A 100 2.81 7.10 -3.02
N VAL A 101 3.15 8.34 -2.60
CA VAL A 101 2.79 9.55 -3.37
C VAL A 101 3.38 9.50 -4.77
N THR A 102 4.65 9.12 -4.92
CA THR A 102 5.30 9.03 -6.23
C THR A 102 4.65 7.94 -7.09
N THR A 103 4.28 6.81 -6.49
CA THR A 103 3.54 5.75 -7.20
C THR A 103 2.19 6.27 -7.70
N LEU A 104 1.43 7.00 -6.87
CA LEU A 104 0.15 7.61 -7.28
C LEU A 104 0.29 8.57 -8.46
N LEU A 105 1.38 9.34 -8.52
CA LEU A 105 1.66 10.25 -9.65
C LEU A 105 1.90 9.52 -10.98
N GLN A 106 2.16 8.23 -10.94
CA GLN A 106 2.40 7.38 -12.10
C GLN A 106 1.25 6.40 -12.36
N THR A 107 0.17 6.49 -11.57
CA THR A 107 -0.95 5.55 -11.62
C THR A 107 -2.16 6.20 -12.28
N PRO A 108 -2.53 5.84 -13.51
CA PRO A 108 -3.66 6.45 -14.22
C PRO A 108 -4.99 6.36 -13.46
N ALA A 109 -5.19 5.29 -12.67
CA ALA A 109 -6.39 5.13 -11.84
C ALA A 109 -6.52 6.19 -10.72
N ALA A 110 -5.46 6.94 -10.43
CA ALA A 110 -5.44 8.04 -9.47
C ALA A 110 -5.71 9.42 -10.11
N ASP A 111 -5.82 9.48 -11.43
CA ASP A 111 -6.03 10.74 -12.16
C ASP A 111 -7.31 11.44 -11.69
N GLY A 112 -7.20 12.74 -11.41
CA GLY A 112 -8.32 13.57 -10.94
C GLY A 112 -8.74 13.32 -9.50
N LEU A 113 -8.11 12.41 -8.75
CA LEU A 113 -8.41 12.15 -7.34
C LEU A 113 -7.65 13.08 -6.38
N PHE A 114 -6.56 13.68 -6.83
CA PHE A 114 -5.80 14.67 -6.09
C PHE A 114 -5.19 15.72 -7.03
N HIS A 115 -4.75 16.85 -6.49
CA HIS A 115 -4.34 18.04 -7.25
C HIS A 115 -2.87 18.39 -7.02
N LYS A 116 -2.31 17.98 -5.87
CA LYS A 116 -0.94 18.29 -5.45
C LYS A 116 -0.35 17.10 -4.70
N GLY A 117 0.95 16.89 -4.82
CA GLY A 117 1.70 15.88 -4.09
C GLY A 117 2.90 16.51 -3.38
N ILE A 118 3.15 16.10 -2.14
CA ILE A 118 4.36 16.45 -1.38
C ILE A 118 5.08 15.15 -1.01
N VAL A 119 6.28 14.99 -1.53
CA VAL A 119 7.14 13.82 -1.30
C VAL A 119 8.25 14.22 -0.33
N MET A 120 8.24 13.63 0.86
CA MET A 120 9.26 13.84 1.87
C MET A 120 10.12 12.59 1.99
N SER A 121 11.38 12.66 1.52
CA SER A 121 12.33 11.52 1.57
C SER A 121 11.77 10.22 0.96
N GLY A 122 10.90 10.34 -0.02
CA GLY A 122 10.32 9.24 -0.78
C GLY A 122 11.16 8.98 -2.01
N VAL A 123 12.25 8.23 -1.87
CA VAL A 123 13.05 7.84 -3.01
C VAL A 123 12.44 6.59 -3.63
N LEU A 124 12.07 6.68 -4.92
CA LEU A 124 11.95 5.50 -5.76
C LEU A 124 13.38 5.01 -6.07
N GLY A 125 14.01 4.40 -5.07
CA GLY A 125 15.12 3.50 -5.33
C GLY A 125 14.60 2.36 -6.22
N ARG A 126 15.49 1.70 -6.95
CA ARG A 126 15.15 0.51 -7.72
C ARG A 126 14.39 -0.47 -6.81
N LEU A 127 13.10 -0.60 -7.02
CA LEU A 127 12.27 -1.67 -6.43
C LEU A 127 12.62 -3.04 -7.07
N ALA A 128 13.80 -3.12 -7.71
CA ALA A 128 14.25 -4.27 -8.48
C ALA A 128 14.31 -5.57 -7.68
N ASP A 129 14.49 -5.47 -6.36
CA ASP A 129 14.60 -6.64 -5.49
C ASP A 129 13.23 -7.24 -5.12
N CYS A 130 12.14 -6.62 -5.57
CA CYS A 130 10.77 -7.03 -5.26
C CYS A 130 9.93 -7.29 -6.51
N THR A 131 10.56 -7.33 -7.68
CA THR A 131 9.89 -7.61 -8.96
C THR A 131 9.86 -9.11 -9.25
N GLY A 132 8.89 -9.54 -10.04
CA GLY A 132 8.66 -10.94 -10.41
C GLY A 132 7.47 -11.56 -9.69
N SER A 133 7.14 -12.78 -10.09
CA SER A 133 6.02 -13.52 -9.53
C SER A 133 6.18 -13.77 -8.03
N GLY A 134 5.10 -13.65 -7.29
CA GLY A 134 5.01 -14.02 -5.88
C GLY A 134 4.86 -15.53 -5.63
N ARG A 135 4.89 -16.34 -6.69
CA ARG A 135 4.64 -17.81 -6.64
C ARG A 135 5.48 -18.50 -5.59
N ASP A 136 6.80 -18.29 -5.62
CA ASP A 136 7.70 -18.96 -4.66
C ASP A 136 7.33 -18.63 -3.19
N CYS A 137 6.93 -17.39 -2.93
CA CYS A 137 6.51 -16.97 -1.59
C CYS A 137 5.17 -17.60 -1.20
N ALA A 138 4.20 -17.61 -2.11
CA ALA A 138 2.90 -18.23 -1.88
C ALA A 138 3.02 -19.74 -1.63
N GLU A 139 3.79 -20.45 -2.44
CA GLU A 139 4.03 -21.89 -2.28
C GLU A 139 4.73 -22.21 -0.96
N ALA A 140 5.72 -21.40 -0.56
CA ALA A 140 6.39 -21.57 0.73
C ALA A 140 5.44 -21.33 1.91
N LEU A 141 4.54 -20.34 1.82
CA LEU A 141 3.52 -20.09 2.84
C LEU A 141 2.49 -21.22 2.91
N MET A 142 2.02 -21.71 1.74
CA MET A 142 1.11 -22.86 1.69
C MET A 142 1.76 -24.10 2.34
N ALA A 143 3.00 -24.39 2.02
CA ALA A 143 3.73 -25.52 2.60
C ALA A 143 3.91 -25.38 4.13
N GLU A 144 4.27 -24.19 4.61
CA GLU A 144 4.47 -23.91 6.04
C GLU A 144 3.17 -24.02 6.85
N LEU A 145 2.05 -23.60 6.26
CA LEU A 145 0.74 -23.54 6.91
C LEU A 145 -0.14 -24.78 6.62
N GLY A 146 0.31 -25.68 5.74
CA GLY A 146 -0.50 -26.81 5.31
C GLY A 146 -1.74 -26.41 4.51
N ALA A 147 -1.71 -25.25 3.85
CA ALA A 147 -2.81 -24.76 3.02
C ALA A 147 -2.78 -25.46 1.64
N ALA A 148 -3.95 -25.91 1.18
CA ALA A 148 -4.06 -26.65 -0.08
C ALA A 148 -3.96 -25.76 -1.33
N ASP A 149 -4.37 -24.50 -1.21
CA ASP A 149 -4.42 -23.52 -2.28
C ASP A 149 -4.41 -22.07 -1.72
N ILE A 150 -4.45 -21.08 -2.61
CA ILE A 150 -4.47 -19.65 -2.23
C ILE A 150 -5.74 -19.29 -1.47
N ALA A 151 -6.89 -19.84 -1.82
CA ALA A 151 -8.14 -19.56 -1.12
C ALA A 151 -8.08 -20.03 0.35
N ALA A 152 -7.38 -21.13 0.63
CA ALA A 152 -7.13 -21.57 1.99
C ALA A 152 -6.20 -20.59 2.74
N LEU A 153 -5.19 -19.98 2.07
CA LEU A 153 -4.34 -18.95 2.67
C LEU A 153 -5.13 -17.70 3.08
N GLU A 154 -6.13 -17.29 2.31
CA GLU A 154 -6.97 -16.12 2.60
C GLU A 154 -7.75 -16.27 3.92
N THR A 155 -8.00 -17.49 4.35
CA THR A 155 -8.73 -17.79 5.60
C THR A 155 -7.83 -17.96 6.81
N VAL A 156 -6.51 -17.95 6.62
CA VAL A 156 -5.54 -18.10 7.73
C VAL A 156 -5.58 -16.86 8.63
N PRO A 157 -5.67 -17.03 9.96
CA PRO A 157 -5.56 -15.91 10.88
C PRO A 157 -4.26 -15.13 10.69
N TYR A 158 -4.33 -13.80 10.71
CA TYR A 158 -3.18 -12.93 10.45
C TYR A 158 -1.93 -13.28 11.28
N ALA A 159 -2.10 -13.61 12.57
CA ALA A 159 -0.97 -13.97 13.42
C ALA A 159 -0.21 -15.22 12.93
N ALA A 160 -0.93 -16.22 12.44
CA ALA A 160 -0.34 -17.43 11.89
C ALA A 160 0.35 -17.15 10.54
N LEU A 161 -0.30 -16.36 9.67
CA LEU A 161 0.27 -15.94 8.40
C LEU A 161 1.55 -15.12 8.59
N ALA A 162 1.56 -14.17 9.53
CA ALA A 162 2.73 -13.36 9.86
C ALA A 162 3.88 -14.20 10.43
N ALA A 163 3.59 -15.18 11.29
CA ALA A 163 4.60 -16.10 11.83
C ALA A 163 5.21 -16.95 10.71
N ALA A 164 4.39 -17.51 9.83
CA ALA A 164 4.85 -18.28 8.68
C ALA A 164 5.70 -17.42 7.74
N TYR A 165 5.25 -16.20 7.42
CA TYR A 165 6.00 -15.28 6.58
C TYR A 165 7.38 -14.95 7.18
N ASN A 166 7.46 -14.64 8.46
CA ASN A 166 8.73 -14.33 9.14
C ASN A 166 9.70 -15.51 9.10
N LYS A 167 9.18 -16.75 9.01
CA LYS A 167 10.00 -17.97 8.90
C LYS A 167 10.51 -18.19 7.47
N VAL A 168 9.68 -17.99 6.45
CA VAL A 168 10.04 -18.32 5.06
C VAL A 168 10.72 -17.16 4.31
N ALA A 169 10.35 -15.91 4.60
CA ALA A 169 10.82 -14.75 3.85
C ALA A 169 12.35 -14.54 3.85
N PRO A 170 13.11 -14.78 4.93
CA PRO A 170 14.56 -14.59 4.91
C PRO A 170 15.28 -15.42 3.84
N ALA A 171 14.90 -16.69 3.68
CA ALA A 171 15.51 -17.58 2.68
C ALA A 171 15.12 -17.14 1.25
N LEU A 172 13.87 -16.73 1.04
CA LEU A 172 13.38 -16.25 -0.24
C LEU A 172 14.07 -14.95 -0.65
N LYS A 173 14.23 -14.00 0.28
CA LYS A 173 14.98 -12.75 0.05
C LYS A 173 16.44 -13.02 -0.31
N ALA A 174 17.09 -13.93 0.41
CA ALA A 174 18.47 -14.33 0.10
C ALA A 174 18.60 -14.96 -1.30
N ALA A 175 17.54 -15.60 -1.79
CA ALA A 175 17.45 -16.16 -3.14
C ALA A 175 16.97 -15.15 -4.21
N GLY A 176 16.76 -13.87 -3.84
CA GLY A 176 16.29 -12.82 -4.75
C GLY A 176 14.84 -12.99 -5.23
N LYS A 177 14.01 -13.70 -4.45
CA LYS A 177 12.60 -13.93 -4.78
C LYS A 177 11.71 -12.81 -4.31
N ASN A 178 10.61 -12.56 -5.04
CA ASN A 178 9.59 -11.60 -4.61
C ASN A 178 8.89 -12.08 -3.33
N THR A 179 8.86 -11.21 -2.34
CA THR A 179 8.23 -11.44 -1.04
C THR A 179 7.17 -10.38 -0.70
N GLY A 180 6.61 -9.68 -1.71
CA GLY A 180 5.55 -8.71 -1.51
C GLY A 180 6.02 -7.42 -0.84
N CYS A 181 7.20 -6.90 -1.21
CA CYS A 181 7.78 -5.72 -0.56
C CYS A 181 7.63 -4.41 -1.34
N ALA A 182 7.01 -4.43 -2.51
CA ALA A 182 6.79 -3.25 -3.35
C ALA A 182 5.68 -3.47 -4.37
N PRO A 183 5.11 -2.40 -4.94
CA PRO A 183 4.16 -2.48 -6.04
C PRO A 183 4.71 -3.27 -7.22
N HIS A 184 3.85 -4.13 -7.79
CA HIS A 184 4.19 -4.91 -8.96
C HIS A 184 3.98 -4.08 -10.24
N PRO A 185 4.95 -4.06 -11.19
CA PRO A 185 4.78 -3.39 -12.47
C PRO A 185 3.81 -4.19 -13.35
N ASN A 186 2.58 -3.78 -13.38
CA ASN A 186 1.51 -4.32 -14.22
C ASN A 186 0.71 -3.18 -14.86
N ALA A 187 -0.40 -3.48 -15.52
CA ALA A 187 -1.28 -2.48 -16.15
C ALA A 187 -1.85 -1.43 -15.18
N PHE A 188 -1.76 -1.65 -13.87
CA PHE A 188 -2.15 -0.67 -12.86
C PHE A 188 -1.16 0.50 -12.77
N LEU A 189 0.14 0.23 -12.95
CA LEU A 189 1.21 1.23 -12.94
C LEU A 189 1.66 1.66 -14.34
N SER A 190 1.49 0.80 -15.34
CA SER A 190 1.79 1.09 -16.74
C SER A 190 0.50 1.50 -17.45
N GLY A 191 0.18 2.79 -17.40
CA GLY A 191 -0.81 3.37 -18.30
C GLY A 191 -0.27 3.49 -19.70
#